data_b8663f4cd495c720010a4f41a0c16de7
#
_entry.id   b8663f4cd495c720010a4f41a0c16de7
#
_cell.length_a   1.000
_cell.length_b   1.000
_cell.length_c   1.000
_cell.angle_alpha   90.00
_cell.angle_beta   90.00
_cell.angle_gamma   90.00
#
_symmetry.space_group_name_H-M   'P 1'
#
loop_
_entity.id
_entity.type
_entity.pdbx_description
1 polymer ?
#
loop_
_entity_poly.entity_id
_entity_poly.type
_entity_poly.pdbx_seq_one_letter_code
_entity_poly.pdbx_strand_id
1 'polypeptide(L)'
;MENQSAGVRGRSPRAAPRLAARRLPLLAGALLSLLAGLWGALNLLDVAVPLPRASFAQQHGPLMALGFLGTLISLERSVALGRPWAYASPALAGLGALTTAAGFTAPGRVLLTAAGGWLVAVYIAVLGRRTGRDLAVQTAGAAAWYIAGLLWIGGRGVGDIVPWLAAFLVLTIAGERLELARVAFLGRRASDGLLGTAALIGAGAAVSVWWAGPGWRLTGLGMAALAGWLAVHDIARRTVRGTGLPRFAAACLLAGYAWLAAAGTIWLAAGRPSGGAYDAALHAVFLGFVMSMVFGHAPVILPAVLRIRLPYHPVLYAPLVLLHASLLLRVGGDLTGSPAARTLGGVLGEVSLLLFAACAAAASRLVDRAASRLVDGAPSRPVDGAASPPVGGTVSEPVERERS
;
A
#
# COMPACT_ATOMS: atom_id res chain seq x y z
N MET A 1 -42.01 -9.11 -34.62
CA MET A 1 -41.46 -8.25 -33.58
C MET A 1 -41.03 -9.13 -32.44
N GLU A 2 -39.77 -9.60 -32.50
CA GLU A 2 -39.20 -10.56 -31.54
C GLU A 2 -38.61 -9.85 -30.34
N ASN A 3 -39.00 -10.32 -29.19
CA ASN A 3 -38.65 -9.80 -27.87
C ASN A 3 -37.29 -10.38 -27.46
N GLN A 4 -36.19 -9.61 -27.60
CA GLN A 4 -34.88 -9.98 -27.09
C GLN A 4 -34.73 -9.54 -25.64
N SER A 5 -35.14 -10.39 -24.70
CA SER A 5 -34.74 -10.29 -23.30
C SER A 5 -33.29 -10.77 -23.13
N ALA A 6 -32.35 -9.85 -23.12
CA ALA A 6 -30.95 -10.13 -22.81
C ALA A 6 -30.83 -10.53 -21.34
N GLY A 7 -30.62 -11.79 -21.08
CA GLY A 7 -30.41 -12.37 -19.75
C GLY A 7 -29.12 -11.81 -19.10
N VAL A 8 -29.27 -11.04 -18.03
CA VAL A 8 -28.22 -10.70 -17.08
C VAL A 8 -27.74 -12.00 -16.43
N ARG A 9 -26.63 -12.55 -16.90
CA ARG A 9 -25.96 -13.70 -16.29
C ARG A 9 -25.48 -13.31 -14.89
N GLY A 10 -26.26 -13.64 -13.88
CA GLY A 10 -25.90 -13.53 -12.47
C GLY A 10 -24.61 -14.31 -12.20
N ARG A 11 -23.55 -13.61 -11.79
CA ARG A 11 -22.32 -14.24 -11.31
C ARG A 11 -22.64 -15.08 -10.08
N SER A 12 -22.39 -16.39 -10.16
CA SER A 12 -22.69 -17.32 -9.09
C SER A 12 -22.00 -16.93 -7.77
N PRO A 13 -22.68 -16.95 -6.62
CA PRO A 13 -22.13 -16.58 -5.31
C PRO A 13 -20.92 -17.42 -4.86
N ARG A 14 -20.71 -18.61 -5.45
CA ARG A 14 -19.66 -19.56 -5.08
C ARG A 14 -18.24 -19.26 -5.63
N ALA A 15 -18.09 -18.32 -6.57
CA ALA A 15 -16.79 -17.98 -7.15
C ALA A 15 -15.95 -17.03 -6.26
N ALA A 16 -16.60 -16.28 -5.39
CA ALA A 16 -15.95 -15.27 -4.54
C ALA A 16 -14.96 -15.82 -3.49
N PRO A 17 -15.28 -16.88 -2.70
CA PRO A 17 -14.37 -17.41 -1.69
C PRO A 17 -13.14 -18.10 -2.28
N ARG A 18 -13.26 -18.76 -3.45
CA ARG A 18 -12.14 -19.45 -4.11
C ARG A 18 -11.07 -18.49 -4.66
N LEU A 19 -11.47 -17.30 -5.12
CA LEU A 19 -10.53 -16.28 -5.61
C LEU A 19 -9.75 -15.62 -4.47
N ALA A 20 -10.39 -15.39 -3.31
CA ALA A 20 -9.71 -14.87 -2.12
C ALA A 20 -8.67 -15.88 -1.60
N ALA A 21 -9.02 -17.16 -1.52
CA ALA A 21 -8.11 -18.22 -1.07
C ALA A 21 -6.83 -18.33 -1.90
N ARG A 22 -6.90 -18.10 -3.22
CA ARG A 22 -5.70 -18.11 -4.11
C ARG A 22 -4.73 -16.95 -3.86
N ARG A 23 -5.13 -15.89 -3.17
CA ARG A 23 -4.30 -14.73 -2.84
C ARG A 23 -3.61 -14.86 -1.49
N LEU A 24 -4.09 -15.76 -0.62
CA LEU A 24 -3.53 -15.99 0.71
C LEU A 24 -2.03 -16.35 0.70
N PRO A 25 -1.51 -17.24 -0.19
CA PRO A 25 -0.08 -17.53 -0.22
C PRO A 25 0.78 -16.30 -0.53
N LEU A 26 0.31 -15.39 -1.39
CA LEU A 26 1.03 -14.15 -1.73
C LEU A 26 1.08 -13.19 -0.54
N LEU A 27 -0.02 -13.07 0.18
CA LEU A 27 -0.08 -12.28 1.41
C LEU A 27 0.74 -12.89 2.54
N ALA A 28 0.77 -14.21 2.63
CA ALA A 28 1.64 -14.91 3.57
C ALA A 28 3.13 -14.63 3.25
N GLY A 29 3.52 -14.63 1.97
CA GLY A 29 4.86 -14.22 1.54
C GLY A 29 5.20 -12.79 1.94
N ALA A 30 4.27 -11.84 1.75
CA ALA A 30 4.45 -10.47 2.20
C ALA A 30 4.59 -10.37 3.74
N LEU A 31 3.74 -11.07 4.49
CA LEU A 31 3.79 -11.08 5.95
C LEU A 31 5.10 -11.71 6.47
N LEU A 32 5.53 -12.82 5.90
CA LEU A 32 6.80 -13.45 6.28
C LEU A 32 7.99 -12.54 5.97
N SER A 33 7.95 -11.80 4.86
CA SER A 33 8.96 -10.80 4.53
C SER A 33 8.98 -9.65 5.54
N LEU A 34 7.79 -9.16 5.94
CA LEU A 34 7.67 -8.17 7.02
C LEU A 34 8.30 -8.68 8.32
N LEU A 35 7.92 -9.88 8.77
CA LEU A 35 8.43 -10.45 10.02
C LEU A 35 9.95 -10.66 9.98
N ALA A 36 10.50 -11.15 8.85
CA ALA A 36 11.95 -11.28 8.68
C ALA A 36 12.65 -9.91 8.66
N GLY A 37 12.01 -8.90 8.06
CA GLY A 37 12.50 -7.51 8.06
C GLY A 37 12.52 -6.92 9.47
N LEU A 38 11.44 -7.07 10.26
CA LEU A 38 11.37 -6.61 11.65
C LEU A 38 12.42 -7.31 12.52
N TRP A 39 12.55 -8.64 12.37
CA TRP A 39 13.61 -9.38 13.06
C TRP A 39 15.01 -8.86 12.74
N GLY A 40 15.25 -8.50 11.47
CA GLY A 40 16.50 -7.87 11.04
C GLY A 40 16.69 -6.48 11.66
N ALA A 41 15.63 -5.70 11.84
CA ALA A 41 15.70 -4.39 12.48
C ALA A 41 16.05 -4.49 13.97
N LEU A 42 15.50 -5.46 14.70
CA LEU A 42 15.88 -5.70 16.10
C LEU A 42 17.36 -6.05 16.24
N ASN A 43 17.90 -6.88 15.30
CA ASN A 43 19.34 -7.17 15.26
C ASN A 43 20.19 -5.90 15.01
N LEU A 44 19.73 -4.98 14.14
CA LEU A 44 20.42 -3.71 13.87
C LEU A 44 20.34 -2.71 15.05
N LEU A 45 19.42 -2.93 15.98
CA LEU A 45 19.25 -2.16 17.20
C LEU A 45 19.97 -2.79 18.40
N ASP A 46 20.76 -3.85 18.20
CA ASP A 46 21.42 -4.64 19.23
C ASP A 46 20.45 -5.21 20.29
N VAL A 47 19.18 -5.42 19.92
CA VAL A 47 18.19 -6.07 20.77
C VAL A 47 18.43 -7.58 20.71
N ALA A 48 18.56 -8.21 21.87
CA ALA A 48 18.72 -9.65 21.97
C ALA A 48 17.47 -10.38 21.44
N VAL A 49 17.60 -11.05 20.30
CA VAL A 49 16.56 -11.86 19.68
C VAL A 49 17.02 -13.30 19.55
N PRO A 50 16.13 -14.30 19.71
CA PRO A 50 16.47 -15.69 19.48
C PRO A 50 16.94 -15.90 18.04
N LEU A 51 17.94 -16.78 17.84
CA LEU A 51 18.44 -17.14 16.51
C LEU A 51 18.78 -15.94 15.61
N PRO A 52 19.69 -15.05 16.03
CA PRO A 52 20.09 -13.90 15.20
C PRO A 52 20.66 -14.40 13.88
N ARG A 53 20.12 -13.87 12.75
CA ARG A 53 20.62 -14.17 11.40
C ARG A 53 21.17 -12.90 10.77
N ALA A 54 22.44 -12.90 10.46
CA ALA A 54 23.11 -11.79 9.79
C ALA A 54 22.42 -11.43 8.45
N SER A 55 21.86 -12.42 7.75
CA SER A 55 21.11 -12.19 6.50
C SER A 55 19.87 -11.31 6.70
N PHE A 56 19.18 -11.38 7.85
CA PHE A 56 18.02 -10.54 8.12
C PHE A 56 18.43 -9.09 8.34
N ALA A 57 19.45 -8.84 9.16
CA ALA A 57 19.98 -7.50 9.41
C ALA A 57 20.48 -6.84 8.11
N GLN A 58 21.32 -7.55 7.36
CA GLN A 58 21.87 -7.04 6.10
C GLN A 58 20.82 -6.77 5.02
N GLN A 59 19.75 -7.54 5.01
CA GLN A 59 18.68 -7.47 4.01
C GLN A 59 17.41 -6.81 4.53
N HIS A 60 17.43 -6.20 5.72
CA HIS A 60 16.26 -5.51 6.30
C HIS A 60 15.58 -4.58 5.29
N GLY A 61 16.32 -3.65 4.68
CA GLY A 61 15.78 -2.70 3.71
C GLY A 61 15.10 -3.36 2.51
N PRO A 62 15.78 -4.25 1.76
CA PRO A 62 15.17 -5.01 0.67
C PRO A 62 13.97 -5.88 1.09
N LEU A 63 14.02 -6.53 2.25
CA LEU A 63 12.88 -7.31 2.76
C LEU A 63 11.65 -6.44 3.01
N MET A 64 11.85 -5.23 3.58
CA MET A 64 10.76 -4.30 3.83
C MET A 64 10.25 -3.63 2.55
N ALA A 65 11.15 -3.07 1.72
CA ALA A 65 10.76 -2.27 0.56
C ALA A 65 10.27 -3.12 -0.60
N LEU A 66 10.99 -4.20 -0.94
CA LEU A 66 10.71 -5.03 -2.13
C LEU A 66 9.92 -6.29 -1.77
N GLY A 67 10.29 -6.95 -0.67
CA GLY A 67 9.63 -8.16 -0.23
C GLY A 67 8.24 -7.90 0.30
N PHE A 68 8.08 -7.06 1.29
CA PHE A 68 6.78 -6.75 1.91
C PHE A 68 5.97 -5.79 1.05
N LEU A 69 6.42 -4.54 0.91
CA LEU A 69 5.67 -3.49 0.20
C LEU A 69 5.55 -3.80 -1.30
N GLY A 70 6.63 -4.27 -1.92
CA GLY A 70 6.60 -4.65 -3.33
C GLY A 70 5.59 -5.77 -3.62
N THR A 71 5.49 -6.78 -2.75
CA THR A 71 4.48 -7.84 -2.90
C THR A 71 3.06 -7.27 -2.76
N LEU A 72 2.81 -6.38 -1.79
CA LEU A 72 1.48 -5.78 -1.60
C LEU A 72 1.07 -4.90 -2.78
N ILE A 73 1.95 -3.99 -3.22
CA ILE A 73 1.69 -3.09 -4.36
C ILE A 73 1.44 -3.88 -5.64
N SER A 74 2.31 -4.86 -5.93
CA SER A 74 2.16 -5.68 -7.14
C SER A 74 0.92 -6.57 -7.09
N LEU A 75 0.53 -7.08 -5.91
CA LEU A 75 -0.70 -7.84 -5.73
C LEU A 75 -1.94 -6.96 -5.99
N GLU A 76 -1.97 -5.75 -5.43
CA GLU A 76 -3.05 -4.80 -5.66
C GLU A 76 -3.21 -4.49 -7.16
N ARG A 77 -2.11 -4.16 -7.85
CA ARG A 77 -2.12 -3.89 -9.31
C ARG A 77 -2.54 -5.11 -10.13
N SER A 78 -2.12 -6.32 -9.73
CA SER A 78 -2.55 -7.58 -10.37
C SER A 78 -4.04 -7.81 -10.23
N VAL A 79 -4.61 -7.52 -9.06
CA VAL A 79 -6.05 -7.59 -8.80
C VAL A 79 -6.80 -6.57 -9.65
N ALA A 80 -6.31 -5.34 -9.74
CA ALA A 80 -6.91 -4.28 -10.55
C ALA A 80 -6.87 -4.60 -12.05
N LEU A 81 -5.76 -5.16 -12.57
CA LEU A 81 -5.64 -5.57 -13.97
C LEU A 81 -6.53 -6.77 -14.31
N GLY A 82 -6.77 -7.69 -13.35
CA GLY A 82 -7.64 -8.85 -13.48
C GLY A 82 -7.13 -9.91 -14.47
N ARG A 83 -5.82 -9.97 -14.74
CA ARG A 83 -5.19 -10.96 -15.63
C ARG A 83 -4.34 -11.95 -14.84
N PRO A 84 -4.43 -13.29 -15.11
CA PRO A 84 -3.66 -14.29 -14.35
C PRO A 84 -2.15 -14.08 -14.39
N TRP A 85 -1.58 -13.70 -15.54
CA TRP A 85 -0.15 -13.48 -15.70
C TRP A 85 0.40 -12.36 -14.81
N ALA A 86 -0.44 -11.37 -14.44
CA ALA A 86 -0.02 -10.25 -13.60
C ALA A 86 0.41 -10.72 -12.19
N TYR A 87 -0.16 -11.83 -11.70
CA TYR A 87 0.18 -12.38 -10.38
C TYR A 87 1.60 -12.95 -10.29
N ALA A 88 2.33 -13.03 -11.41
CA ALA A 88 3.75 -13.40 -11.37
C ALA A 88 4.59 -12.36 -10.62
N SER A 89 4.26 -11.07 -10.71
CA SER A 89 5.00 -10.03 -9.96
C SER A 89 4.95 -10.25 -8.44
N PRO A 90 3.79 -10.31 -7.77
CA PRO A 90 3.77 -10.56 -6.33
C PRO A 90 4.28 -11.95 -5.94
N ALA A 91 4.15 -12.97 -6.80
CA ALA A 91 4.71 -14.28 -6.54
C ALA A 91 6.24 -14.26 -6.54
N LEU A 92 6.86 -13.64 -7.53
CA LEU A 92 8.31 -13.47 -7.61
C LEU A 92 8.85 -12.61 -6.46
N ALA A 93 8.11 -11.55 -6.06
CA ALA A 93 8.50 -10.70 -4.93
C ALA A 93 8.50 -11.48 -3.62
N GLY A 94 7.43 -12.21 -3.32
CA GLY A 94 7.32 -13.05 -2.13
C GLY A 94 8.37 -14.16 -2.09
N LEU A 95 8.55 -14.90 -3.19
CA LEU A 95 9.57 -15.94 -3.31
C LEU A 95 10.98 -15.35 -3.17
N GLY A 96 11.27 -14.25 -3.83
CA GLY A 96 12.56 -13.57 -3.77
C GLY A 96 12.90 -13.11 -2.35
N ALA A 97 11.92 -12.57 -1.63
CA ALA A 97 12.09 -12.18 -0.24
C ALA A 97 12.36 -13.39 0.66
N LEU A 98 11.59 -14.47 0.54
CA LEU A 98 11.81 -15.70 1.32
C LEU A 98 13.16 -16.35 1.01
N THR A 99 13.57 -16.38 -0.25
CA THR A 99 14.87 -16.88 -0.69
C THR A 99 16.01 -16.03 -0.09
N THR A 100 15.87 -14.70 -0.10
CA THR A 100 16.81 -13.76 0.52
C THR A 100 16.89 -13.96 2.03
N ALA A 101 15.74 -14.07 2.71
CA ALA A 101 15.64 -14.32 4.14
C ALA A 101 16.27 -15.66 4.54
N ALA A 102 16.14 -16.69 3.69
CA ALA A 102 16.77 -17.98 3.89
C ALA A 102 18.31 -17.96 3.74
N GLY A 103 18.90 -16.83 3.27
CA GLY A 103 20.34 -16.66 3.09
C GLY A 103 20.81 -16.82 1.64
N PHE A 104 19.92 -17.23 0.72
CA PHE A 104 20.23 -17.36 -0.70
C PHE A 104 20.09 -15.99 -1.39
N THR A 105 21.01 -15.07 -1.08
CA THR A 105 20.89 -13.65 -1.50
C THR A 105 21.00 -13.46 -3.00
N ALA A 106 21.86 -14.20 -3.70
CA ALA A 106 22.03 -14.05 -5.15
C ALA A 106 20.75 -14.43 -5.94
N PRO A 107 20.16 -15.62 -5.80
CA PRO A 107 18.89 -15.93 -6.45
C PRO A 107 17.73 -15.05 -5.93
N GLY A 108 17.74 -14.66 -4.66
CA GLY A 108 16.74 -13.73 -4.11
C GLY A 108 16.75 -12.37 -4.82
N ARG A 109 17.94 -11.79 -5.07
CA ARG A 109 18.09 -10.55 -5.85
C ARG A 109 17.52 -10.67 -7.25
N VAL A 110 17.78 -11.80 -7.94
CA VAL A 110 17.25 -12.05 -9.29
C VAL A 110 15.72 -12.10 -9.28
N LEU A 111 15.11 -12.83 -8.33
CA LEU A 111 13.67 -12.94 -8.21
C LEU A 111 13.00 -11.59 -7.88
N LEU A 112 13.57 -10.82 -6.94
CA LEU A 112 13.08 -9.48 -6.58
C LEU A 112 13.21 -8.50 -7.75
N THR A 113 14.27 -8.60 -8.54
CA THR A 113 14.45 -7.78 -9.75
C THR A 113 13.44 -8.16 -10.82
N ALA A 114 13.25 -9.45 -11.07
CA ALA A 114 12.26 -9.96 -12.03
C ALA A 114 10.84 -9.53 -11.63
N ALA A 115 10.51 -9.50 -10.32
CA ALA A 115 9.24 -8.99 -9.82
C ALA A 115 9.00 -7.53 -10.22
N GLY A 116 10.02 -6.66 -10.07
CA GLY A 116 9.96 -5.27 -10.50
C GLY A 116 9.76 -5.12 -12.01
N GLY A 117 10.51 -5.88 -12.82
CA GLY A 117 10.34 -5.90 -14.29
C GLY A 117 8.93 -6.37 -14.70
N TRP A 118 8.40 -7.37 -13.99
CA TRP A 118 7.03 -7.83 -14.22
C TRP A 118 5.98 -6.79 -13.84
N LEU A 119 6.22 -6.03 -12.77
CA LEU A 119 5.34 -4.90 -12.39
C LEU A 119 5.35 -3.81 -13.47
N VAL A 120 6.50 -3.52 -14.07
CA VAL A 120 6.58 -2.60 -15.24
C VAL A 120 5.70 -3.11 -16.37
N ALA A 121 5.77 -4.41 -16.71
CA ALA A 121 4.92 -5.01 -17.74
C ALA A 121 3.42 -4.90 -17.40
N VAL A 122 3.04 -5.04 -16.12
CA VAL A 122 1.67 -4.81 -15.64
C VAL A 122 1.23 -3.37 -15.91
N TYR A 123 2.05 -2.38 -15.58
CA TYR A 123 1.73 -0.97 -15.83
C TYR A 123 1.68 -0.64 -17.34
N ILE A 124 2.56 -1.20 -18.15
CA ILE A 124 2.51 -1.05 -19.62
C ILE A 124 1.17 -1.59 -20.16
N ALA A 125 0.73 -2.75 -19.68
CA ALA A 125 -0.57 -3.32 -20.07
C ALA A 125 -1.75 -2.45 -19.63
N VAL A 126 -1.66 -1.75 -18.49
CA VAL A 126 -2.68 -0.79 -18.04
C VAL A 126 -2.64 0.47 -18.92
N LEU A 127 -1.45 1.00 -19.25
CA LEU A 127 -1.26 2.14 -20.15
C LEU A 127 -1.83 1.88 -21.55
N GLY A 128 -1.77 0.65 -22.03
CA GLY A 128 -2.41 0.24 -23.28
C GLY A 128 -3.95 0.31 -23.27
N ARG A 129 -4.57 0.39 -22.07
CA ARG A 129 -6.03 0.49 -21.92
C ARG A 129 -6.50 1.91 -21.63
N ARG A 130 -5.74 2.65 -20.86
CA ARG A 130 -5.96 4.07 -20.55
C ARG A 130 -4.62 4.78 -20.42
N THR A 131 -4.55 5.99 -20.91
CA THR A 131 -3.40 6.87 -20.71
C THR A 131 -3.68 7.85 -19.58
N GLY A 132 -2.65 8.20 -18.81
CA GLY A 132 -2.78 9.17 -17.74
C GLY A 132 -1.43 9.52 -17.11
N ARG A 133 -1.31 10.75 -16.63
CA ARG A 133 -0.11 11.23 -15.93
C ARG A 133 0.15 10.46 -14.65
N ASP A 134 -0.92 10.10 -13.96
CA ASP A 134 -0.94 9.22 -12.78
C ASP A 134 -0.27 7.87 -13.06
N LEU A 135 -0.67 7.22 -14.16
CA LEU A 135 -0.06 5.96 -14.58
C LEU A 135 1.39 6.12 -15.02
N ALA A 136 1.76 7.22 -15.67
CA ALA A 136 3.15 7.48 -16.05
C ALA A 136 4.04 7.57 -14.78
N VAL A 137 3.59 8.27 -13.73
CA VAL A 137 4.33 8.39 -12.48
C VAL A 137 4.43 7.03 -11.76
N GLN A 138 3.34 6.25 -11.71
CA GLN A 138 3.34 4.91 -11.12
C GLN A 138 4.27 3.95 -11.90
N THR A 139 4.27 4.05 -13.25
CA THR A 139 5.18 3.26 -14.10
C THR A 139 6.64 3.63 -13.83
N ALA A 140 6.94 4.92 -13.66
CA ALA A 140 8.28 5.36 -13.27
C ALA A 140 8.69 4.80 -11.91
N GLY A 141 7.76 4.72 -10.95
CA GLY A 141 7.99 4.03 -9.67
C GLY A 141 8.34 2.55 -9.86
N ALA A 142 7.57 1.81 -10.65
CA ALA A 142 7.87 0.41 -10.96
C ALA A 142 9.22 0.24 -11.68
N ALA A 143 9.54 1.13 -12.62
CA ALA A 143 10.84 1.16 -13.30
C ALA A 143 11.98 1.43 -12.30
N ALA A 144 11.77 2.30 -11.31
CA ALA A 144 12.75 2.54 -10.26
C ALA A 144 13.04 1.27 -9.44
N TRP A 145 12.05 0.46 -9.11
CA TRP A 145 12.27 -0.86 -8.50
C TRP A 145 13.12 -1.76 -9.38
N TYR A 146 12.76 -1.90 -10.66
CA TYR A 146 13.50 -2.74 -11.59
C TYR A 146 14.96 -2.30 -11.74
N ILE A 147 15.21 -1.00 -11.87
CA ILE A 147 16.57 -0.43 -11.97
C ILE A 147 17.35 -0.66 -10.67
N ALA A 148 16.74 -0.44 -9.49
CA ALA A 148 17.34 -0.76 -8.21
C ALA A 148 17.83 -2.21 -8.15
N GLY A 149 16.99 -3.14 -8.62
CA GLY A 149 17.32 -4.56 -8.69
C GLY A 149 18.48 -4.85 -9.64
N LEU A 150 18.52 -4.26 -10.83
CA LEU A 150 19.62 -4.40 -11.79
C LEU A 150 20.93 -3.88 -11.21
N LEU A 151 20.92 -2.72 -10.56
CA LEU A 151 22.09 -2.17 -9.88
C LEU A 151 22.56 -3.09 -8.74
N TRP A 152 21.64 -3.67 -8.00
CA TRP A 152 21.92 -4.59 -6.90
C TRP A 152 22.53 -5.91 -7.39
N ILE A 153 22.02 -6.48 -8.50
CA ILE A 153 22.61 -7.65 -9.18
C ILE A 153 24.00 -7.29 -9.72
N GLY A 154 24.17 -6.08 -10.26
CA GLY A 154 25.45 -5.56 -10.75
C GLY A 154 26.48 -5.25 -9.66
N GLY A 155 26.21 -5.62 -8.38
CA GLY A 155 27.17 -5.51 -7.28
C GLY A 155 27.11 -4.21 -6.48
N ARG A 156 26.16 -3.30 -6.75
CA ARG A 156 25.95 -2.14 -5.90
C ARG A 156 25.42 -2.55 -4.53
N GLY A 157 25.90 -1.89 -3.48
CA GLY A 157 25.41 -2.12 -2.11
C GLY A 157 23.99 -1.64 -1.90
N VAL A 158 23.31 -2.15 -0.85
CA VAL A 158 21.94 -1.70 -0.50
C VAL A 158 21.90 -0.19 -0.29
N GLY A 159 22.90 0.39 0.38
CA GLY A 159 23.00 1.85 0.57
C GLY A 159 23.08 2.65 -0.73
N ASP A 160 23.63 2.09 -1.81
CA ASP A 160 23.74 2.77 -3.11
C ASP A 160 22.42 2.80 -3.89
N ILE A 161 21.56 1.82 -3.65
CA ILE A 161 20.26 1.71 -4.33
C ILE A 161 19.10 2.39 -3.57
N VAL A 162 19.35 2.90 -2.37
CA VAL A 162 18.31 3.57 -1.54
C VAL A 162 17.56 4.66 -2.29
N PRO A 163 18.19 5.57 -3.08
CA PRO A 163 17.44 6.57 -3.85
C PRO A 163 16.42 5.96 -4.81
N TRP A 164 16.73 4.81 -5.39
CA TRP A 164 15.84 4.07 -6.28
C TRP A 164 14.71 3.37 -5.52
N LEU A 165 14.99 2.81 -4.33
CA LEU A 165 13.97 2.23 -3.46
C LEU A 165 12.99 3.29 -2.96
N ALA A 166 13.50 4.47 -2.59
CA ALA A 166 12.67 5.61 -2.23
C ALA A 166 11.84 6.09 -3.44
N ALA A 167 12.46 6.24 -4.62
CA ALA A 167 11.77 6.61 -5.84
C ALA A 167 10.65 5.62 -6.18
N PHE A 168 10.88 4.30 -6.07
CA PHE A 168 9.83 3.30 -6.28
C PHE A 168 8.60 3.57 -5.44
N LEU A 169 8.75 3.67 -4.12
CA LEU A 169 7.61 3.79 -3.21
C LEU A 169 6.98 5.20 -3.27
N VAL A 170 7.80 6.24 -3.30
CA VAL A 170 7.31 7.63 -3.32
C VAL A 170 6.57 7.93 -4.62
N LEU A 171 7.10 7.51 -5.78
CA LEU A 171 6.44 7.76 -7.07
C LEU A 171 5.17 6.91 -7.23
N THR A 172 5.15 5.66 -6.73
CA THR A 172 3.94 4.84 -6.73
C THR A 172 2.82 5.54 -5.96
N ILE A 173 3.11 5.98 -4.73
CA ILE A 173 2.16 6.71 -3.89
C ILE A 173 1.76 8.05 -4.53
N ALA A 174 2.72 8.82 -5.06
CA ALA A 174 2.44 10.10 -5.71
C ALA A 174 1.49 9.95 -6.91
N GLY A 175 1.68 8.91 -7.72
CA GLY A 175 0.79 8.59 -8.83
C GLY A 175 -0.63 8.25 -8.37
N GLU A 176 -0.78 7.47 -7.29
CA GLU A 176 -2.09 7.19 -6.68
C GLU A 176 -2.76 8.46 -6.14
N ARG A 177 -2.00 9.35 -5.51
CA ARG A 177 -2.52 10.64 -5.06
C ARG A 177 -2.97 11.52 -6.24
N LEU A 178 -2.22 11.52 -7.33
CA LEU A 178 -2.59 12.25 -8.54
C LEU A 178 -3.88 11.68 -9.17
N GLU A 179 -4.04 10.36 -9.20
CA GLU A 179 -5.27 9.69 -9.67
C GLU A 179 -6.48 10.17 -8.88
N LEU A 180 -6.40 10.17 -7.55
CA LEU A 180 -7.49 10.61 -6.67
C LEU A 180 -7.75 12.12 -6.73
N ALA A 181 -6.70 12.93 -6.87
CA ALA A 181 -6.83 14.37 -7.01
C ALA A 181 -7.49 14.80 -8.33
N ARG A 182 -7.36 14.02 -9.40
CA ARG A 182 -8.05 14.26 -10.68
C ARG A 182 -9.57 14.20 -10.56
N VAL A 183 -10.09 13.32 -9.71
CA VAL A 183 -11.53 13.25 -9.41
C VAL A 183 -12.02 14.54 -8.74
N ALA A 184 -11.13 15.26 -8.05
CA ALA A 184 -11.41 16.56 -7.42
C ALA A 184 -11.13 17.77 -8.32
N PHE A 185 -11.06 17.60 -9.66
CA PHE A 185 -10.85 18.68 -10.65
C PHE A 185 -9.50 19.41 -10.51
N LEU A 186 -8.40 18.67 -10.34
CA LEU A 186 -7.07 19.25 -10.29
C LEU A 186 -6.71 19.95 -11.61
N GLY A 187 -6.34 21.23 -11.54
CA GLY A 187 -5.95 22.02 -12.73
C GLY A 187 -4.66 21.49 -13.39
N ARG A 188 -4.48 21.78 -14.67
CA ARG A 188 -3.34 21.31 -15.48
C ARG A 188 -2.00 21.71 -14.88
N ARG A 189 -1.85 22.97 -14.41
CA ARG A 189 -0.62 23.49 -13.79
C ARG A 189 -0.23 22.73 -12.51
N ALA A 190 -1.22 22.40 -11.69
CA ALA A 190 -0.95 21.62 -10.46
C ALA A 190 -0.48 20.20 -10.83
N SER A 191 -1.10 19.57 -11.82
CA SER A 191 -0.67 18.28 -12.35
C SER A 191 0.76 18.31 -12.92
N ASP A 192 1.13 19.41 -13.62
CA ASP A 192 2.50 19.63 -14.14
C ASP A 192 3.51 19.80 -13.01
N GLY A 193 3.11 20.47 -11.91
CA GLY A 193 3.93 20.58 -10.71
C GLY A 193 4.30 19.24 -10.08
N LEU A 194 3.33 18.31 -9.95
CA LEU A 194 3.63 16.95 -9.49
C LEU A 194 4.58 16.22 -10.43
N LEU A 195 4.38 16.31 -11.73
CA LEU A 195 5.29 15.71 -12.72
C LEU A 195 6.71 16.25 -12.58
N GLY A 196 6.86 17.56 -12.34
CA GLY A 196 8.15 18.18 -12.08
C GLY A 196 8.84 17.60 -10.84
N THR A 197 8.12 17.44 -9.73
CA THR A 197 8.68 16.79 -8.51
C THR A 197 9.04 15.33 -8.75
N ALA A 198 8.20 14.58 -9.48
CA ALA A 198 8.48 13.20 -9.84
C ALA A 198 9.73 13.08 -10.74
N ALA A 199 9.89 13.99 -11.70
CA ALA A 199 11.07 14.05 -12.56
C ALA A 199 12.35 14.36 -11.75
N LEU A 200 12.28 15.27 -10.76
CA LEU A 200 13.41 15.55 -9.86
C LEU A 200 13.82 14.32 -9.05
N ILE A 201 12.85 13.57 -8.51
CA ILE A 201 13.13 12.32 -7.76
C ILE A 201 13.79 11.29 -8.67
N GLY A 202 13.25 11.06 -9.86
CA GLY A 202 13.81 10.11 -10.82
C GLY A 202 15.20 10.51 -11.34
N ALA A 203 15.40 11.79 -11.68
CA ALA A 203 16.68 12.34 -12.10
C ALA A 203 17.71 12.25 -10.98
N GLY A 204 17.31 12.56 -9.74
CA GLY A 204 18.19 12.43 -8.57
C GLY A 204 18.64 11.00 -8.32
N ALA A 205 17.72 10.04 -8.41
CA ALA A 205 18.04 8.62 -8.33
C ALA A 205 19.02 8.20 -9.46
N ALA A 206 18.80 8.67 -10.70
CA ALA A 206 19.70 8.40 -11.81
C ALA A 206 21.10 9.01 -11.59
N VAL A 207 21.18 10.28 -11.20
CA VAL A 207 22.46 10.99 -10.92
C VAL A 207 23.22 10.31 -9.79
N SER A 208 22.52 9.73 -8.79
CA SER A 208 23.15 9.08 -7.63
C SER A 208 24.02 7.87 -8.00
N VAL A 209 23.85 7.29 -9.19
CA VAL A 209 24.64 6.15 -9.68
C VAL A 209 26.10 6.55 -9.92
N TRP A 210 26.34 7.78 -10.40
CA TRP A 210 27.68 8.30 -10.72
C TRP A 210 28.16 9.30 -9.69
N TRP A 211 27.26 10.15 -9.16
CA TRP A 211 27.53 11.20 -8.21
C TRP A 211 26.58 11.11 -7.01
N ALA A 212 26.98 10.32 -6.02
CA ALA A 212 26.10 10.04 -4.87
C ALA A 212 25.63 11.32 -4.17
N GLY A 213 26.54 12.25 -3.81
CA GLY A 213 26.18 13.50 -3.11
C GLY A 213 25.13 14.33 -3.86
N PRO A 214 25.40 14.77 -5.10
CA PRO A 214 24.43 15.51 -5.92
C PRO A 214 23.13 14.75 -6.16
N GLY A 215 23.19 13.44 -6.45
CA GLY A 215 22.01 12.63 -6.71
C GLY A 215 21.08 12.54 -5.50
N TRP A 216 21.61 12.33 -4.29
CA TRP A 216 20.82 12.32 -3.07
C TRP A 216 20.20 13.68 -2.79
N ARG A 217 20.95 14.80 -2.99
CA ARG A 217 20.40 16.16 -2.84
C ARG A 217 19.24 16.42 -3.79
N LEU A 218 19.40 16.03 -5.05
CA LEU A 218 18.35 16.22 -6.06
C LEU A 218 17.10 15.39 -5.73
N THR A 219 17.29 14.14 -5.31
CA THR A 219 16.17 13.29 -4.83
C THR A 219 15.51 13.92 -3.62
N GLY A 220 16.30 14.44 -2.66
CA GLY A 220 15.80 15.14 -1.48
C GLY A 220 14.99 16.39 -1.81
N LEU A 221 15.47 17.21 -2.75
CA LEU A 221 14.73 18.36 -3.26
C LEU A 221 13.38 17.94 -3.86
N GLY A 222 13.39 16.89 -4.69
CA GLY A 222 12.17 16.34 -5.28
C GLY A 222 11.17 15.84 -4.24
N MET A 223 11.63 15.15 -3.18
CA MET A 223 10.77 14.67 -2.08
C MET A 223 10.21 15.83 -1.26
N ALA A 224 11.02 16.83 -0.90
CA ALA A 224 10.56 18.01 -0.16
C ALA A 224 9.53 18.82 -0.98
N ALA A 225 9.79 19.02 -2.26
CA ALA A 225 8.87 19.69 -3.17
C ALA A 225 7.57 18.91 -3.35
N LEU A 226 7.64 17.57 -3.46
CA LEU A 226 6.46 16.70 -3.55
C LEU A 226 5.63 16.76 -2.24
N ALA A 227 6.28 16.74 -1.09
CA ALA A 227 5.60 16.88 0.21
C ALA A 227 4.82 18.20 0.30
N GLY A 228 5.43 19.31 -0.11
CA GLY A 228 4.78 20.61 -0.21
C GLY A 228 3.60 20.60 -1.20
N TRP A 229 3.80 19.99 -2.36
CA TRP A 229 2.73 19.85 -3.36
C TRP A 229 1.54 19.05 -2.81
N LEU A 230 1.80 17.89 -2.18
CA LEU A 230 0.77 17.05 -1.55
C LEU A 230 0.04 17.80 -0.43
N ALA A 231 0.78 18.48 0.43
CA ALA A 231 0.20 19.28 1.52
C ALA A 231 -0.74 20.38 1.01
N VAL A 232 -0.53 20.91 -0.19
CA VAL A 232 -1.37 21.97 -0.78
C VAL A 232 -2.53 21.42 -1.61
N HIS A 233 -2.32 20.36 -2.39
CA HIS A 233 -3.28 19.94 -3.44
C HIS A 233 -4.06 18.68 -3.07
N ASP A 234 -3.63 17.88 -2.09
CA ASP A 234 -4.36 16.66 -1.72
C ASP A 234 -5.66 16.97 -0.98
N ILE A 235 -6.68 16.15 -1.25
CA ILE A 235 -7.99 16.25 -0.60
C ILE A 235 -7.93 16.00 0.91
N ALA A 236 -6.86 15.37 1.42
CA ALA A 236 -6.63 15.11 2.83
C ALA A 236 -6.77 16.36 3.71
N ARG A 237 -6.37 17.54 3.20
CA ARG A 237 -6.58 18.83 3.90
C ARG A 237 -8.03 19.11 4.28
N ARG A 238 -8.95 18.67 3.46
CA ARG A 238 -10.39 18.87 3.67
C ARG A 238 -10.98 17.72 4.47
N THR A 239 -10.62 16.49 4.11
CA THR A 239 -11.19 15.28 4.72
C THR A 239 -10.74 15.05 6.17
N VAL A 240 -9.61 15.62 6.59
CA VAL A 240 -9.15 15.58 8.00
C VAL A 240 -10.12 16.27 8.97
N ARG A 241 -10.92 17.22 8.46
CA ARG A 241 -11.97 17.93 9.24
C ARG A 241 -13.29 17.15 9.27
N GLY A 242 -13.41 16.08 8.52
CA GLY A 242 -14.59 15.20 8.50
C GLY A 242 -14.59 14.20 9.65
N THR A 243 -15.26 13.06 9.45
CA THR A 243 -15.41 12.00 10.45
C THR A 243 -15.08 10.64 9.84
N GLY A 244 -14.95 9.62 10.67
CA GLY A 244 -14.81 8.23 10.24
C GLY A 244 -13.52 7.93 9.47
N LEU A 245 -13.61 6.98 8.56
CA LEU A 245 -12.47 6.49 7.76
C LEU A 245 -11.79 7.60 6.92
N PRO A 246 -12.50 8.52 6.24
CA PRO A 246 -11.86 9.60 5.49
C PRO A 246 -10.98 10.49 6.37
N ARG A 247 -11.41 10.79 7.61
CA ARG A 247 -10.61 11.56 8.57
C ARG A 247 -9.35 10.78 9.00
N PHE A 248 -9.50 9.50 9.32
CA PHE A 248 -8.36 8.65 9.69
C PHE A 248 -7.32 8.58 8.57
N ALA A 249 -7.76 8.27 7.34
CA ALA A 249 -6.88 8.24 6.18
C ALA A 249 -6.17 9.60 5.98
N ALA A 250 -6.90 10.70 6.10
CA ALA A 250 -6.33 12.04 5.96
C ALA A 250 -5.29 12.35 7.04
N ALA A 251 -5.50 11.93 8.28
CA ALA A 251 -4.53 12.08 9.36
C ALA A 251 -3.23 11.31 9.05
N CYS A 252 -3.34 10.06 8.58
CA CYS A 252 -2.20 9.28 8.12
C CYS A 252 -1.44 9.99 7.00
N LEU A 253 -2.15 10.48 5.98
CA LEU A 253 -1.58 11.15 4.82
C LEU A 253 -0.81 12.42 5.21
N LEU A 254 -1.43 13.31 5.97
CA LEU A 254 -0.82 14.59 6.35
C LEU A 254 0.41 14.39 7.25
N ALA A 255 0.36 13.46 8.19
CA ALA A 255 1.51 13.11 9.02
C ALA A 255 2.64 12.51 8.16
N GLY A 256 2.30 11.65 7.18
CA GLY A 256 3.26 11.11 6.21
C GLY A 256 3.93 12.20 5.38
N TYR A 257 3.19 13.23 4.93
CA TYR A 257 3.77 14.36 4.18
C TYR A 257 4.79 15.14 4.99
N ALA A 258 4.55 15.33 6.29
CA ALA A 258 5.54 15.96 7.17
C ALA A 258 6.84 15.14 7.24
N TRP A 259 6.74 13.82 7.32
CA TRP A 259 7.91 12.95 7.32
C TRP A 259 8.65 12.94 5.98
N LEU A 260 7.92 12.97 4.86
CA LEU A 260 8.53 13.09 3.53
C LEU A 260 9.29 14.41 3.38
N ALA A 261 8.74 15.52 3.91
CA ALA A 261 9.42 16.81 3.93
C ALA A 261 10.70 16.76 4.78
N ALA A 262 10.62 16.16 5.97
CA ALA A 262 11.78 16.01 6.87
C ALA A 262 12.90 15.19 6.20
N ALA A 263 12.57 14.04 5.63
CA ALA A 263 13.52 13.21 4.90
C ALA A 263 14.14 13.92 3.71
N GLY A 264 13.30 14.59 2.89
CA GLY A 264 13.74 15.37 1.73
C GLY A 264 14.71 16.48 2.14
N THR A 265 14.43 17.16 3.25
CA THR A 265 15.30 18.22 3.79
C THR A 265 16.64 17.67 4.27
N ILE A 266 16.66 16.52 4.96
CA ILE A 266 17.90 15.88 5.41
C ILE A 266 18.76 15.48 4.19
N TRP A 267 18.18 14.88 3.17
CA TRP A 267 18.90 14.47 1.96
C TRP A 267 19.40 15.69 1.16
N LEU A 268 18.60 16.74 1.06
CA LEU A 268 18.98 17.98 0.38
C LEU A 268 20.19 18.65 1.07
N ALA A 269 20.16 18.74 2.40
CA ALA A 269 21.23 19.37 3.17
C ALA A 269 22.51 18.53 3.19
N ALA A 270 22.41 17.25 3.55
CA ALA A 270 23.56 16.36 3.75
C ALA A 270 24.11 15.75 2.45
N GLY A 271 23.31 15.64 1.39
CA GLY A 271 23.62 14.78 0.25
C GLY A 271 23.44 13.31 0.66
N ARG A 272 24.48 12.50 0.48
CA ARG A 272 24.49 11.12 1.02
C ARG A 272 24.79 11.17 2.52
N PRO A 273 23.77 11.08 3.39
CA PRO A 273 23.99 11.15 4.82
C PRO A 273 24.69 9.87 5.31
N SER A 274 25.26 9.93 6.51
CA SER A 274 25.90 8.79 7.18
C SER A 274 25.50 8.76 8.66
N GLY A 275 25.77 7.66 9.35
CA GLY A 275 25.47 7.53 10.79
C GLY A 275 23.99 7.76 11.10
N GLY A 276 23.71 8.46 12.20
CA GLY A 276 22.34 8.75 12.65
C GLY A 276 21.51 9.52 11.62
N ALA A 277 22.10 10.48 10.91
CA ALA A 277 21.38 11.23 9.87
C ALA A 277 20.91 10.33 8.71
N TYR A 278 21.67 9.28 8.36
CA TYR A 278 21.26 8.27 7.39
C TYR A 278 20.07 7.47 7.90
N ASP A 279 20.16 6.95 9.14
CA ASP A 279 19.10 6.15 9.75
C ASP A 279 17.82 6.98 9.92
N ALA A 280 17.93 8.20 10.44
CA ALA A 280 16.81 9.14 10.59
C ALA A 280 16.10 9.42 9.27
N ALA A 281 16.85 9.72 8.21
CA ALA A 281 16.29 10.04 6.91
C ALA A 281 15.60 8.84 6.25
N LEU A 282 16.17 7.62 6.35
CA LEU A 282 15.54 6.41 5.83
C LEU A 282 14.22 6.12 6.55
N HIS A 283 14.22 6.18 7.89
CA HIS A 283 13.01 5.89 8.65
C HIS A 283 11.94 6.97 8.47
N ALA A 284 12.34 8.23 8.25
CA ALA A 284 11.38 9.27 7.87
C ALA A 284 10.68 8.97 6.53
N VAL A 285 11.40 8.45 5.50
CA VAL A 285 10.78 8.03 4.23
C VAL A 285 9.97 6.75 4.43
N PHE A 286 10.64 5.65 4.83
CA PHE A 286 10.05 4.31 4.73
C PHE A 286 9.07 4.01 5.85
N LEU A 287 9.32 4.49 7.07
CA LEU A 287 8.41 4.30 8.20
C LEU A 287 7.45 5.50 8.32
N GLY A 288 7.97 6.72 8.30
CA GLY A 288 7.17 7.93 8.48
C GLY A 288 6.20 8.19 7.34
N PHE A 289 6.67 8.25 6.11
CA PHE A 289 5.81 8.50 4.95
C PHE A 289 5.12 7.23 4.47
N VAL A 290 5.88 6.20 4.06
CA VAL A 290 5.31 5.04 3.37
C VAL A 290 4.37 4.23 4.27
N MET A 291 4.77 3.93 5.53
CA MET A 291 3.88 3.17 6.42
C MET A 291 2.65 3.96 6.87
N SER A 292 2.74 5.29 6.97
CA SER A 292 1.55 6.12 7.16
C SER A 292 0.56 5.99 6.00
N MET A 293 1.07 5.93 4.75
CA MET A 293 0.24 5.65 3.58
C MET A 293 -0.41 4.27 3.67
N VAL A 294 0.36 3.25 4.06
CA VAL A 294 -0.16 1.89 4.25
C VAL A 294 -1.29 1.88 5.30
N PHE A 295 -1.10 2.53 6.44
CA PHE A 295 -2.13 2.62 7.49
C PHE A 295 -3.40 3.29 6.99
N GLY A 296 -3.25 4.40 6.27
CA GLY A 296 -4.40 5.15 5.73
C GLY A 296 -5.17 4.40 4.65
N HIS A 297 -4.47 3.56 3.86
CA HIS A 297 -5.07 2.85 2.73
C HIS A 297 -5.51 1.42 3.05
N ALA A 298 -4.91 0.77 4.04
CA ALA A 298 -5.20 -0.63 4.38
C ALA A 298 -6.70 -0.90 4.60
N PRO A 299 -7.48 -0.04 5.29
CA PRO A 299 -8.92 -0.25 5.45
C PRO A 299 -9.72 -0.21 4.16
N VAL A 300 -9.17 0.34 3.08
CA VAL A 300 -9.79 0.39 1.74
C VAL A 300 -9.25 -0.75 0.86
N ILE A 301 -7.94 -0.97 0.87
CA ILE A 301 -7.27 -1.92 -0.02
C ILE A 301 -7.48 -3.37 0.43
N LEU A 302 -7.33 -3.67 1.73
CA LEU A 302 -7.48 -5.04 2.24
C LEU A 302 -8.86 -5.65 1.93
N PRO A 303 -9.99 -4.94 2.12
CA PRO A 303 -11.30 -5.41 1.68
C PRO A 303 -11.36 -5.72 0.19
N ALA A 304 -10.81 -4.87 -0.66
CA ALA A 304 -10.82 -5.06 -2.10
C ALA A 304 -9.97 -6.26 -2.54
N VAL A 305 -8.81 -6.47 -1.92
CA VAL A 305 -7.87 -7.56 -2.25
C VAL A 305 -8.35 -8.90 -1.66
N LEU A 306 -8.78 -8.92 -0.40
CA LEU A 306 -9.13 -10.13 0.34
C LEU A 306 -10.61 -10.48 0.26
N ARG A 307 -11.46 -9.54 -0.20
CA ARG A 307 -12.93 -9.66 -0.14
C ARG A 307 -13.46 -9.92 1.27
N ILE A 308 -12.80 -9.34 2.27
CA ILE A 308 -13.21 -9.32 3.67
C ILE A 308 -13.89 -7.99 3.99
N ARG A 309 -14.63 -7.94 5.10
CA ARG A 309 -15.13 -6.68 5.65
C ARG A 309 -14.12 -6.19 6.68
N LEU A 310 -13.55 -5.02 6.45
CA LEU A 310 -12.70 -4.33 7.42
C LEU A 310 -13.35 -2.98 7.75
N PRO A 311 -14.23 -2.93 8.74
CA PRO A 311 -14.87 -1.68 9.12
C PRO A 311 -13.85 -0.77 9.78
N TYR A 312 -14.02 0.53 9.56
CA TYR A 312 -13.29 1.52 10.31
C TYR A 312 -13.67 1.46 11.79
N HIS A 313 -12.65 1.49 12.66
CA HIS A 313 -12.83 1.66 14.10
C HIS A 313 -11.81 2.67 14.64
N PRO A 314 -12.18 3.56 15.57
CA PRO A 314 -11.27 4.57 16.12
C PRO A 314 -10.00 3.99 16.77
N VAL A 315 -10.01 2.72 17.17
CA VAL A 315 -8.83 2.02 17.71
C VAL A 315 -7.61 2.09 16.78
N LEU A 316 -7.83 2.26 15.47
CA LEU A 316 -6.75 2.41 14.50
C LEU A 316 -5.88 3.65 14.69
N TYR A 317 -6.36 4.65 15.45
CA TYR A 317 -5.53 5.79 15.86
C TYR A 317 -4.43 5.41 16.86
N ALA A 318 -4.63 4.38 17.69
CA ALA A 318 -3.62 3.96 18.67
C ALA A 318 -2.29 3.54 18.00
N PRO A 319 -2.29 2.59 17.03
CA PRO A 319 -1.06 2.28 16.30
C PRO A 319 -0.53 3.48 15.48
N LEU A 320 -1.38 4.34 14.93
CA LEU A 320 -0.94 5.53 14.22
C LEU A 320 -0.17 6.50 15.13
N VAL A 321 -0.72 6.82 16.29
CA VAL A 321 -0.05 7.69 17.28
C VAL A 321 1.26 7.05 17.75
N LEU A 322 1.24 5.75 18.03
CA LEU A 322 2.44 5.02 18.42
C LEU A 322 3.52 5.04 17.32
N LEU A 323 3.13 4.90 16.03
CA LEU A 323 4.04 4.99 14.90
C LEU A 323 4.78 6.34 14.88
N HIS A 324 4.05 7.44 15.01
CA HIS A 324 4.66 8.76 14.93
C HIS A 324 5.45 9.13 16.18
N ALA A 325 4.96 8.76 17.36
CA ALA A 325 5.67 8.98 18.62
C ALA A 325 6.98 8.18 18.67
N SER A 326 6.94 6.91 18.27
CA SER A 326 8.13 6.05 18.19
C SER A 326 9.15 6.59 17.19
N LEU A 327 8.68 7.08 16.05
CA LEU A 327 9.55 7.63 15.01
C LEU A 327 10.17 8.98 15.44
N LEU A 328 9.43 9.86 16.13
CA LEU A 328 9.98 11.06 16.72
C LEU A 328 11.09 10.72 17.73
N LEU A 329 10.85 9.72 18.56
CA LEU A 329 11.85 9.26 19.55
C LEU A 329 13.09 8.68 18.86
N ARG A 330 12.91 7.85 17.82
CA ARG A 330 14.01 7.25 17.05
C ARG A 330 14.83 8.31 16.34
N VAL A 331 14.18 9.14 15.53
CA VAL A 331 14.86 10.21 14.76
C VAL A 331 15.53 11.20 15.71
N GLY A 332 14.88 11.56 16.81
CA GLY A 332 15.50 12.37 17.87
C GLY A 332 16.74 11.70 18.44
N GLY A 333 16.69 10.42 18.76
CA GLY A 333 17.82 9.62 19.22
C GLY A 333 18.97 9.55 18.22
N ASP A 334 18.66 9.36 16.95
CA ASP A 334 19.64 9.33 15.86
C ASP A 334 20.36 10.68 15.68
N LEU A 335 19.62 11.79 15.76
CA LEU A 335 20.17 13.14 15.57
C LEU A 335 20.91 13.66 16.81
N THR A 336 20.53 13.22 18.00
CA THR A 336 21.18 13.61 19.27
C THR A 336 22.28 12.64 19.72
N GLY A 337 22.44 11.51 19.02
CA GLY A 337 23.40 10.47 19.39
C GLY A 337 23.01 9.69 20.64
N SER A 338 21.70 9.57 20.96
CA SER A 338 21.20 8.77 22.09
C SER A 338 20.84 7.34 21.68
N PRO A 339 21.66 6.31 22.00
CA PRO A 339 21.38 4.94 21.64
C PRO A 339 20.08 4.42 22.29
N ALA A 340 19.82 4.81 23.53
CA ALA A 340 18.62 4.38 24.27
C ALA A 340 17.34 4.90 23.60
N ALA A 341 17.29 6.16 23.18
CA ALA A 341 16.15 6.75 22.48
C ALA A 341 15.95 6.09 21.09
N ARG A 342 17.07 5.85 20.37
CA ARG A 342 17.05 5.15 19.08
C ARG A 342 16.48 3.74 19.21
N THR A 343 16.99 2.93 20.16
CA THR A 343 16.54 1.55 20.38
C THR A 343 15.10 1.52 20.82
N LEU A 344 14.71 2.32 21.83
CA LEU A 344 13.32 2.36 22.31
C LEU A 344 12.35 2.81 21.20
N GLY A 345 12.70 3.86 20.46
CA GLY A 345 11.91 4.32 19.31
C GLY A 345 11.77 3.25 18.23
N GLY A 346 12.85 2.52 17.93
CA GLY A 346 12.82 1.42 16.97
C GLY A 346 11.89 0.28 17.40
N VAL A 347 12.03 -0.21 18.63
CA VAL A 347 11.16 -1.29 19.18
C VAL A 347 9.68 -0.86 19.21
N LEU A 348 9.38 0.35 19.67
CA LEU A 348 8.00 0.88 19.68
C LEU A 348 7.44 1.02 18.25
N GLY A 349 8.29 1.36 17.27
CA GLY A 349 7.91 1.40 15.86
C GLY A 349 7.45 0.01 15.36
N GLU A 350 8.19 -1.05 15.68
CA GLU A 350 7.80 -2.41 15.34
C GLU A 350 6.50 -2.84 16.04
N VAL A 351 6.37 -2.52 17.32
CA VAL A 351 5.12 -2.75 18.08
C VAL A 351 3.95 -2.04 17.41
N SER A 352 4.14 -0.82 16.89
CA SER A 352 3.11 -0.08 16.16
C SER A 352 2.64 -0.84 14.91
N LEU A 353 3.56 -1.39 14.12
CA LEU A 353 3.21 -2.14 12.90
C LEU A 353 2.42 -3.41 13.24
N LEU A 354 2.87 -4.17 14.23
CA LEU A 354 2.18 -5.38 14.69
C LEU A 354 0.82 -5.06 15.33
N LEU A 355 0.75 -3.98 16.10
CA LEU A 355 -0.50 -3.49 16.70
C LEU A 355 -1.51 -3.09 15.63
N PHE A 356 -1.07 -2.42 14.55
CA PHE A 356 -1.96 -2.09 13.44
C PHE A 356 -2.54 -3.35 12.78
N ALA A 357 -1.72 -4.35 12.52
CA ALA A 357 -2.18 -5.62 11.97
C ALA A 357 -3.16 -6.33 12.91
N ALA A 358 -2.89 -6.33 14.22
CA ALA A 358 -3.76 -6.91 15.24
C ALA A 358 -5.11 -6.17 15.33
N CYS A 359 -5.10 -4.83 15.35
CA CYS A 359 -6.31 -4.00 15.37
C CYS A 359 -7.16 -4.21 14.10
N ALA A 360 -6.53 -4.29 12.93
CA ALA A 360 -7.21 -4.58 11.68
C ALA A 360 -7.88 -5.96 11.68
N ALA A 361 -7.17 -7.00 12.17
CA ALA A 361 -7.71 -8.34 12.30
C ALA A 361 -8.86 -8.42 13.35
N ALA A 362 -8.74 -7.71 14.45
CA ALA A 362 -9.77 -7.65 15.49
C ALA A 362 -11.05 -6.96 14.99
N ALA A 363 -10.92 -5.83 14.28
CA ALA A 363 -12.04 -5.11 13.70
C ALA A 363 -12.82 -5.97 12.69
N SER A 364 -12.13 -6.74 11.85
CA SER A 364 -12.76 -7.70 10.93
C SER A 364 -13.59 -8.76 11.67
N ARG A 365 -13.03 -9.37 12.73
CA ARG A 365 -13.72 -10.42 13.51
C ARG A 365 -14.96 -9.91 14.25
N LEU A 366 -14.92 -8.67 14.73
CA LEU A 366 -16.06 -8.07 15.46
C LEU A 366 -17.28 -7.90 14.53
N VAL A 367 -17.05 -7.50 13.29
CA VAL A 367 -18.15 -7.36 12.30
C VAL A 367 -18.70 -8.69 11.86
N ASP A 368 -17.85 -9.69 11.64
CA ASP A 368 -18.32 -11.02 11.28
C ASP A 368 -19.20 -11.61 12.39
N ARG A 369 -18.82 -11.43 13.68
CA ARG A 369 -19.64 -11.84 14.82
C ARG A 369 -20.95 -11.07 14.94
N ALA A 370 -20.95 -9.77 14.68
CA ALA A 370 -22.17 -8.97 14.70
C ALA A 370 -23.12 -9.37 13.56
N ALA A 371 -22.60 -9.64 12.38
CA ALA A 371 -23.38 -10.11 11.25
C ALA A 371 -24.00 -11.50 11.52
N SER A 372 -23.25 -12.43 12.11
CA SER A 372 -23.76 -13.75 12.49
C SER A 372 -24.91 -13.65 13.52
N ARG A 373 -24.75 -12.81 14.55
CA ARG A 373 -25.81 -12.60 15.55
C ARG A 373 -27.10 -12.02 14.97
N LEU A 374 -27.00 -11.16 13.96
CA LEU A 374 -28.17 -10.62 13.27
C LEU A 374 -28.89 -11.67 12.41
N VAL A 375 -28.17 -12.61 11.84
CA VAL A 375 -28.74 -13.73 11.07
C VAL A 375 -29.39 -14.74 12.02
N ASP A 376 -28.73 -15.08 13.13
CA ASP A 376 -29.22 -16.06 14.12
C ASP A 376 -30.39 -15.50 14.96
N GLY A 377 -30.46 -14.17 15.14
CA GLY A 377 -31.52 -13.50 15.89
C GLY A 377 -32.73 -13.06 15.06
N ALA A 378 -32.75 -13.28 13.76
CA ALA A 378 -33.91 -12.99 12.92
C ALA A 378 -35.01 -14.03 13.24
N PRO A 379 -36.20 -13.61 13.76
CA PRO A 379 -37.28 -14.56 14.02
C PRO A 379 -37.66 -15.18 12.70
N SER A 380 -37.62 -16.54 12.62
CA SER A 380 -38.20 -17.32 11.55
C SER A 380 -39.70 -16.95 11.47
N ARG A 381 -40.05 -16.09 10.53
CA ARG A 381 -41.49 -15.90 10.21
C ARG A 381 -42.02 -17.25 9.79
N PRO A 382 -43.07 -17.79 10.48
CA PRO A 382 -43.77 -18.91 9.96
C PRO A 382 -44.31 -18.54 8.56
N VAL A 383 -44.05 -19.35 7.58
CA VAL A 383 -44.75 -19.28 6.31
C VAL A 383 -46.16 -19.82 6.62
N ASP A 384 -47.05 -18.93 7.07
CA ASP A 384 -48.46 -19.26 7.19
C ASP A 384 -48.95 -19.69 5.80
N GLY A 385 -49.51 -20.88 5.79
CA GLY A 385 -49.93 -21.60 4.59
C GLY A 385 -50.80 -20.72 3.70
N ALA A 386 -50.42 -20.66 2.45
CA ALA A 386 -51.25 -20.14 1.39
C ALA A 386 -52.56 -20.94 1.35
N ALA A 387 -53.62 -20.39 1.92
CA ALA A 387 -54.98 -20.86 1.65
C ALA A 387 -55.28 -20.57 0.17
N SER A 388 -55.46 -21.61 -0.58
CA SER A 388 -55.93 -21.54 -1.97
C SER A 388 -57.30 -20.86 -2.02
N PRO A 389 -57.56 -19.91 -2.93
CA PRO A 389 -58.88 -19.37 -3.12
C PRO A 389 -59.80 -20.41 -3.79
N PRO A 390 -61.11 -20.45 -3.45
CA PRO A 390 -62.04 -21.41 -4.02
C PRO A 390 -62.38 -21.08 -5.49
N VAL A 391 -62.32 -22.08 -6.31
CA VAL A 391 -62.83 -22.07 -7.69
C VAL A 391 -64.35 -22.20 -7.63
N GLY A 392 -65.09 -21.28 -8.24
CA GLY A 392 -66.50 -21.52 -8.52
C GLY A 392 -67.31 -20.24 -8.72
N GLY A 393 -67.82 -20.05 -9.92
CA GLY A 393 -68.93 -19.15 -10.15
C GLY A 393 -68.93 -18.46 -11.52
N THR A 394 -69.42 -19.18 -12.53
CA THR A 394 -69.93 -18.63 -13.81
C THR A 394 -71.12 -17.72 -13.58
N VAL A 395 -71.12 -16.49 -14.12
CA VAL A 395 -72.34 -15.78 -14.54
C VAL A 395 -71.99 -14.80 -15.67
N SER A 396 -72.65 -15.01 -16.77
CA SER A 396 -73.03 -14.33 -18.01
C SER A 396 -72.97 -12.78 -18.04
N GLU A 397 -72.59 -12.32 -19.25
CA GLU A 397 -72.81 -10.98 -19.83
C GLU A 397 -74.25 -10.43 -19.68
N PRO A 398 -74.45 -9.12 -19.86
CA PRO A 398 -74.79 -8.64 -21.20
C PRO A 398 -74.11 -7.31 -21.65
N VAL A 399 -74.03 -7.25 -22.95
CA VAL A 399 -73.83 -6.14 -23.86
C VAL A 399 -74.69 -4.95 -23.57
N GLU A 400 -74.12 -3.73 -23.55
CA GLU A 400 -74.86 -2.55 -24.06
C GLU A 400 -73.86 -1.49 -24.61
N ARG A 401 -74.26 -1.05 -25.81
CA ARG A 401 -73.66 0.02 -26.61
C ARG A 401 -74.07 1.39 -26.04
N GLU A 402 -73.31 2.41 -26.18
CA GLU A 402 -73.57 3.61 -27.01
C GLU A 402 -72.71 4.81 -26.62
N ARG A 403 -71.97 5.33 -27.61
CA ARG A 403 -71.94 6.71 -28.10
C ARG A 403 -71.66 7.87 -27.08
N SER A 404 -70.54 8.50 -27.20
CA SER A 404 -70.40 9.84 -27.88
C SER A 404 -68.92 10.18 -27.98
#